data_4a05df05cb3a81f930e6cbb42abfe1d3
#
_entry.id   4a05df05cb3a81f930e6cbb42abfe1d3
#
_cell.length_a   1.000
_cell.length_b   1.000
_cell.length_c   1.000
_cell.angle_alpha   90.00
_cell.angle_beta   90.00
_cell.angle_gamma   90.00
#
_symmetry.space_group_name_H-M   'P 1'
#
loop_
_entity.id
_entity.type
_entity.pdbx_description
1 polymer ?
#
loop_
_entity_poly.entity_id
_entity_poly.type
_entity_poly.pdbx_seq_one_letter_code
_entity_poly.pdbx_strand_id
1 'polypeptide(L)'
;MSKITTEIIKKGEDKFLQVNMDEKVFYLPFKLIAGKWVGFLDISGQHALIEASADMLVEALEAAGAEFDTILNPVSKSNALAHAIAVRWAKKHPELTHTVVARKSSEGASKIQASYRSVTTNHDQILSLTEDDAEYIKGKKVLMVDDVFGGGGTTKALRALIDAAEATVSCHAVIGVEQGANFPEDLFYLYELPILD
;
A
#
# COMPACT_ATOMS: atom_id res chain seq x y z
N MET A 1 -13.38 -4.96 16.96
CA MET A 1 -12.09 -4.45 16.42
C MET A 1 -11.08 -5.58 16.47
N SER A 2 -10.58 -5.97 15.34
CA SER A 2 -9.50 -6.94 15.20
C SER A 2 -8.27 -6.48 15.97
N LYS A 3 -7.55 -7.40 16.61
CA LYS A 3 -6.42 -7.05 17.47
C LYS A 3 -5.10 -7.33 16.75
N ILE A 4 -4.27 -6.31 16.63
CA ILE A 4 -2.90 -6.43 16.11
C ILE A 4 -1.92 -6.18 17.25
N THR A 5 -0.91 -7.05 17.37
CA THR A 5 0.23 -6.82 18.25
C THR A 5 1.51 -7.18 17.53
N THR A 6 2.57 -6.45 17.82
CA THR A 6 3.90 -6.69 17.23
C THR A 6 4.95 -6.82 18.33
N GLU A 7 5.92 -7.72 18.14
CA GLU A 7 7.09 -7.85 18.99
C GLU A 7 8.32 -8.28 18.22
N ILE A 8 9.49 -7.87 18.67
CA ILE A 8 10.75 -8.31 18.07
C ILE A 8 11.21 -9.58 18.78
N ILE A 9 11.34 -10.67 18.03
CA ILE A 9 11.77 -11.96 18.53
C ILE A 9 13.08 -12.42 17.89
N LYS A 10 13.75 -13.38 18.52
CA LYS A 10 14.90 -14.09 17.96
C LYS A 10 14.55 -15.54 17.70
N LYS A 11 14.96 -16.06 16.53
CA LYS A 11 14.93 -17.49 16.20
C LYS A 11 16.34 -17.90 15.75
N GLY A 12 17.12 -18.52 16.66
CA GLY A 12 18.53 -18.72 16.46
C GLY A 12 19.31 -17.38 16.44
N GLU A 13 20.07 -17.14 15.37
CA GLU A 13 20.80 -15.88 15.17
C GLU A 13 19.96 -14.80 14.49
N ASP A 14 18.83 -15.17 13.87
CA ASP A 14 17.99 -14.26 13.11
C ASP A 14 16.98 -13.51 13.99
N LYS A 15 16.74 -12.25 13.63
CA LYS A 15 15.69 -11.41 14.23
C LYS A 15 14.48 -11.35 13.30
N PHE A 16 13.29 -11.37 13.91
CA PHE A 16 12.03 -11.22 13.21
C PHE A 16 11.13 -10.23 13.95
N LEU A 17 10.34 -9.47 13.18
CA LEU A 17 9.15 -8.84 13.71
C LEU A 17 8.03 -9.88 13.66
N GLN A 18 7.58 -10.34 14.82
CA GLN A 18 6.39 -11.16 14.94
C GLN A 18 5.18 -10.23 14.91
N VAL A 19 4.26 -10.48 13.99
CA VAL A 19 2.99 -9.76 13.85
C VAL A 19 1.86 -10.73 14.12
N ASN A 20 1.11 -10.48 15.19
CA ASN A 20 -0.08 -11.24 15.52
C ASN A 20 -1.29 -10.46 15.00
N MET A 21 -2.09 -11.09 14.15
CA MET A 21 -3.34 -10.57 13.59
C MET A 21 -4.47 -11.53 13.96
N ASP A 22 -5.23 -11.19 14.99
CA ASP A 22 -6.21 -12.10 15.62
C ASP A 22 -5.56 -13.45 15.98
N GLU A 23 -6.00 -14.55 15.35
CA GLU A 23 -5.45 -15.90 15.58
C GLU A 23 -4.25 -16.25 14.66
N LYS A 24 -3.87 -15.37 13.73
CA LYS A 24 -2.79 -15.60 12.77
C LYS A 24 -1.49 -14.94 13.24
N VAL A 25 -0.37 -15.64 13.05
CA VAL A 25 0.96 -15.14 13.40
C VAL A 25 1.84 -15.12 12.17
N PHE A 26 2.46 -13.98 11.90
CA PHE A 26 3.38 -13.77 10.78
C PHE A 26 4.75 -13.36 11.30
N TYR A 27 5.82 -13.74 10.56
CA TYR A 27 7.19 -13.42 10.90
C TYR A 27 7.85 -12.68 9.75
N LEU A 28 8.16 -11.40 9.97
CA LEU A 28 8.85 -10.56 9.01
C LEU A 28 10.34 -10.51 9.36
N PRO A 29 11.26 -10.91 8.46
CA PRO A 29 12.68 -10.86 8.73
C PRO A 29 13.18 -9.43 8.83
N PHE A 30 14.24 -9.18 9.58
CA PHE A 30 15.01 -7.95 9.47
C PHE A 30 15.98 -8.05 8.31
N LYS A 31 16.05 -7.00 7.48
CA LYS A 31 17.03 -6.88 6.40
C LYS A 31 17.83 -5.60 6.54
N LEU A 32 19.12 -5.66 6.18
CA LEU A 32 19.99 -4.49 6.15
C LEU A 32 19.70 -3.67 4.89
N ILE A 33 19.13 -2.47 5.08
CA ILE A 33 18.78 -1.54 4.01
C ILE A 33 19.38 -0.17 4.34
N ALA A 34 20.20 0.36 3.46
CA ALA A 34 20.91 1.64 3.64
C ALA A 34 21.63 1.76 4.99
N GLY A 35 22.23 0.66 5.47
CA GLY A 35 23.01 0.62 6.72
C GLY A 35 22.18 0.46 8.00
N LYS A 36 20.87 0.27 7.91
CA LYS A 36 19.99 0.01 9.05
C LYS A 36 19.23 -1.31 8.90
N TRP A 37 18.98 -1.98 10.02
CA TRP A 37 18.15 -3.17 10.04
C TRP A 37 16.67 -2.78 10.10
N VAL A 38 15.94 -3.08 9.04
CA VAL A 38 14.52 -2.73 8.90
C VAL A 38 13.67 -3.99 8.95
N GLY A 39 12.58 -3.98 9.70
CA GLY A 39 11.55 -5.01 9.64
C GLY A 39 10.99 -5.06 8.21
N PHE A 40 11.35 -6.13 7.47
CA PHE A 40 11.14 -6.18 6.03
C PHE A 40 9.82 -6.85 5.67
N LEU A 41 8.87 -6.06 5.21
CA LEU A 41 7.60 -6.55 4.67
C LEU A 41 7.76 -6.86 3.17
N ASP A 42 7.57 -8.12 2.80
CA ASP A 42 7.41 -8.55 1.42
C ASP A 42 6.16 -9.42 1.31
N ILE A 43 5.13 -8.87 0.68
CA ILE A 43 3.83 -9.55 0.54
C ILE A 43 3.76 -10.42 -0.71
N SER A 44 4.80 -10.44 -1.55
CA SER A 44 4.82 -11.21 -2.80
C SER A 44 4.56 -12.70 -2.52
N GLY A 45 3.44 -13.22 -3.00
CA GLY A 45 3.05 -14.62 -2.80
C GLY A 45 2.56 -14.98 -1.39
N GLN A 46 2.52 -14.05 -0.44
CA GLN A 46 2.08 -14.29 0.93
C GLN A 46 0.56 -14.11 1.08
N HIS A 47 -0.22 -14.96 0.43
CA HIS A 47 -1.68 -14.84 0.38
C HIS A 47 -2.33 -14.75 1.78
N ALA A 48 -1.88 -15.54 2.76
CA ALA A 48 -2.45 -15.52 4.11
C ALA A 48 -2.26 -14.18 4.83
N LEU A 49 -1.11 -13.51 4.63
CA LEU A 49 -0.84 -12.19 5.17
C LEU A 49 -1.67 -11.12 4.43
N ILE A 50 -1.75 -11.23 3.09
CA ILE A 50 -2.56 -10.31 2.27
C ILE A 50 -4.03 -10.38 2.68
N GLU A 51 -4.60 -11.58 2.80
CA GLU A 51 -5.99 -11.78 3.19
C GLU A 51 -6.29 -11.22 4.59
N ALA A 52 -5.43 -11.53 5.60
CA ALA A 52 -5.59 -10.98 6.93
C ALA A 52 -5.48 -9.45 6.96
N SER A 53 -4.51 -8.89 6.22
CA SER A 53 -4.33 -7.45 6.11
C SER A 53 -5.52 -6.77 5.43
N ALA A 54 -6.06 -7.37 4.36
CA ALA A 54 -7.21 -6.82 3.66
C ALA A 54 -8.48 -6.82 4.53
N ASP A 55 -8.71 -7.89 5.33
CA ASP A 55 -9.82 -7.94 6.29
C ASP A 55 -9.74 -6.77 7.26
N MET A 56 -8.58 -6.55 7.87
CA MET A 56 -8.37 -5.51 8.87
C MET A 56 -8.40 -4.09 8.30
N LEU A 57 -7.81 -3.89 7.09
CA LEU A 57 -7.86 -2.58 6.43
C LEU A 57 -9.29 -2.21 6.03
N VAL A 58 -10.08 -3.16 5.52
CA VAL A 58 -11.47 -2.91 5.19
C VAL A 58 -12.29 -2.60 6.45
N GLU A 59 -12.09 -3.34 7.56
CA GLU A 59 -12.72 -3.02 8.85
C GLU A 59 -12.37 -1.58 9.30
N ALA A 60 -11.10 -1.17 9.20
CA ALA A 60 -10.67 0.16 9.58
C ALA A 60 -11.27 1.26 8.69
N LEU A 61 -11.28 1.06 7.37
CA LEU A 61 -11.89 1.98 6.40
C LEU A 61 -13.39 2.14 6.64
N GLU A 62 -14.13 1.03 6.85
CA GLU A 62 -15.56 1.06 7.17
C GLU A 62 -15.83 1.77 8.50
N ALA A 63 -15.04 1.48 9.54
CA ALA A 63 -15.19 2.11 10.86
C ALA A 63 -14.95 3.63 10.81
N ALA A 64 -14.09 4.09 9.91
CA ALA A 64 -13.83 5.51 9.68
C ALA A 64 -14.86 6.19 8.75
N GLY A 65 -15.80 5.42 8.17
CA GLY A 65 -16.75 5.96 7.19
C GLY A 65 -16.08 6.40 5.89
N ALA A 66 -15.00 5.71 5.47
CA ALA A 66 -14.31 6.04 4.23
C ALA A 66 -15.24 5.90 3.02
N GLU A 67 -15.12 6.84 2.09
CA GLU A 67 -15.89 6.84 0.84
C GLU A 67 -14.92 6.93 -0.34
N PHE A 68 -14.98 5.98 -1.25
CA PHE A 68 -14.22 6.02 -2.50
C PHE A 68 -14.92 5.24 -3.61
N ASP A 69 -14.69 5.66 -4.85
CA ASP A 69 -15.33 5.12 -6.06
C ASP A 69 -14.46 4.08 -6.74
N THR A 70 -13.14 4.10 -6.51
CA THR A 70 -12.17 3.17 -7.10
C THR A 70 -10.89 3.10 -6.27
N ILE A 71 -10.05 2.12 -6.59
CA ILE A 71 -8.74 1.90 -5.98
C ILE A 71 -7.65 2.13 -7.03
N LEU A 72 -6.58 2.81 -6.64
CA LEU A 72 -5.33 2.94 -7.41
C LEU A 72 -4.17 2.37 -6.60
N ASN A 73 -3.40 1.48 -7.19
CA ASN A 73 -2.19 0.94 -6.57
C ASN A 73 -1.00 0.94 -7.56
N PRO A 74 0.25 1.02 -7.07
CA PRO A 74 1.43 0.88 -7.95
C PRO A 74 1.72 -0.59 -8.24
N VAL A 75 2.23 -0.91 -9.45
CA VAL A 75 2.80 -2.24 -9.70
C VAL A 75 4.03 -2.44 -8.81
N SER A 76 4.28 -3.67 -8.35
CA SER A 76 3.59 -4.94 -8.56
C SER A 76 3.13 -5.56 -7.24
N LYS A 77 3.80 -5.26 -6.14
CA LYS A 77 3.60 -5.93 -4.85
C LYS A 77 2.20 -5.73 -4.30
N SER A 78 1.69 -4.51 -4.38
CA SER A 78 0.37 -4.14 -3.85
C SER A 78 -0.83 -4.59 -4.70
N ASN A 79 -0.61 -5.17 -5.89
CA ASN A 79 -1.70 -5.64 -6.74
C ASN A 79 -2.64 -6.64 -6.03
N ALA A 80 -2.06 -7.62 -5.34
CA ALA A 80 -2.86 -8.64 -4.65
C ALA A 80 -3.62 -8.05 -3.46
N LEU A 81 -3.00 -7.10 -2.72
CA LEU A 81 -3.65 -6.42 -1.62
C LEU A 81 -4.81 -5.54 -2.10
N ALA A 82 -4.59 -4.74 -3.14
CA ALA A 82 -5.63 -3.90 -3.75
C ALA A 82 -6.82 -4.74 -4.23
N HIS A 83 -6.56 -5.88 -4.90
CA HIS A 83 -7.60 -6.82 -5.30
C HIS A 83 -8.35 -7.39 -4.10
N ALA A 84 -7.65 -7.83 -3.06
CA ALA A 84 -8.27 -8.41 -1.87
C ALA A 84 -9.16 -7.39 -1.13
N ILE A 85 -8.74 -6.13 -1.04
CA ILE A 85 -9.55 -5.02 -0.50
C ILE A 85 -10.78 -4.79 -1.40
N ALA A 86 -10.59 -4.68 -2.72
CA ALA A 86 -11.68 -4.43 -3.67
C ALA A 86 -12.78 -5.50 -3.59
N VAL A 87 -12.42 -6.77 -3.57
CA VAL A 87 -13.37 -7.90 -3.47
C VAL A 87 -14.18 -7.85 -2.17
N ARG A 88 -13.58 -7.42 -1.07
CA ARG A 88 -14.27 -7.28 0.22
C ARG A 88 -15.19 -6.09 0.23
N TRP A 89 -14.68 -4.93 -0.19
CA TRP A 89 -15.43 -3.69 -0.24
C TRP A 89 -16.66 -3.79 -1.15
N ALA A 90 -16.50 -4.41 -2.32
CA ALA A 90 -17.58 -4.59 -3.30
C ALA A 90 -18.76 -5.44 -2.78
N LYS A 91 -18.61 -6.19 -1.68
CA LYS A 91 -19.74 -6.92 -1.07
C LYS A 91 -20.81 -5.97 -0.54
N LYS A 92 -20.43 -4.77 -0.10
CA LYS A 92 -21.32 -3.71 0.40
C LYS A 92 -21.46 -2.55 -0.59
N HIS A 93 -20.51 -2.42 -1.50
CA HIS A 93 -20.38 -1.37 -2.51
C HIS A 93 -20.25 -1.97 -3.90
N PRO A 94 -21.33 -2.56 -4.45
CA PRO A 94 -21.30 -3.30 -5.73
C PRO A 94 -20.98 -2.41 -6.94
N GLU A 95 -21.00 -1.10 -6.76
CA GLU A 95 -20.57 -0.11 -7.76
C GLU A 95 -19.06 -0.13 -7.98
N LEU A 96 -18.25 -0.62 -7.02
CA LEU A 96 -16.80 -0.81 -7.19
C LEU A 96 -16.55 -2.06 -8.04
N THR A 97 -16.49 -1.89 -9.34
CA THR A 97 -16.30 -2.98 -10.31
C THR A 97 -14.90 -3.05 -10.92
N HIS A 98 -14.09 -2.01 -10.71
CA HIS A 98 -12.78 -1.90 -11.36
C HIS A 98 -11.77 -1.20 -10.45
N THR A 99 -10.52 -1.63 -10.50
CA THR A 99 -9.37 -1.00 -9.85
C THR A 99 -8.31 -0.65 -10.90
N VAL A 100 -7.55 0.40 -10.66
CA VAL A 100 -6.53 0.90 -11.58
C VAL A 100 -5.14 0.60 -11.04
N VAL A 101 -4.22 0.25 -11.92
CA VAL A 101 -2.83 -0.05 -11.58
C VAL A 101 -1.90 0.97 -12.22
N ALA A 102 -1.22 1.77 -11.41
CA ALA A 102 -0.16 2.64 -11.88
C ALA A 102 1.06 1.78 -12.29
N ARG A 103 1.46 1.89 -13.55
CA ARG A 103 2.46 1.01 -14.18
C ARG A 103 3.85 1.65 -14.13
N LYS A 104 4.88 0.82 -13.99
CA LYS A 104 6.26 1.22 -14.24
C LYS A 104 6.50 1.12 -15.74
N SER A 105 6.19 2.17 -16.48
CA SER A 105 6.41 2.20 -17.92
C SER A 105 7.01 3.50 -18.33
N SER A 106 7.97 3.41 -19.23
CA SER A 106 8.54 4.52 -19.96
C SER A 106 8.08 4.56 -21.41
N GLU A 107 7.36 3.55 -21.92
CA GLU A 107 7.09 3.38 -23.33
C GLU A 107 5.60 3.15 -23.62
N GLY A 108 5.12 3.78 -24.70
CA GLY A 108 3.81 3.55 -25.28
C GLY A 108 2.71 4.50 -24.78
N ALA A 109 1.48 4.07 -24.83
CA ALA A 109 0.26 4.85 -24.63
C ALA A 109 0.00 5.37 -23.20
N SER A 110 1.03 5.78 -22.46
CA SER A 110 0.83 6.42 -21.16
C SER A 110 0.49 7.91 -21.34
N LYS A 111 -0.69 8.33 -20.91
CA LYS A 111 -1.15 9.72 -20.97
C LYS A 111 -0.54 10.57 -19.86
N ILE A 112 -0.42 10.02 -18.66
CA ILE A 112 0.03 10.73 -17.47
C ILE A 112 1.19 9.97 -16.85
N GLN A 113 2.22 10.71 -16.43
CA GLN A 113 3.42 10.15 -15.80
C GLN A 113 3.80 10.98 -14.57
N ALA A 114 4.25 10.30 -13.52
CA ALA A 114 4.86 10.91 -12.36
C ALA A 114 6.17 10.20 -12.01
N SER A 115 7.25 10.97 -11.82
CA SER A 115 8.53 10.46 -11.38
C SER A 115 8.66 10.49 -9.86
N TYR A 116 9.34 9.50 -9.28
CA TYR A 116 9.67 9.48 -7.86
C TYR A 116 10.99 8.77 -7.62
N ARG A 117 11.64 9.10 -6.52
CA ARG A 117 12.84 8.42 -6.07
C ARG A 117 12.48 7.35 -5.04
N SER A 118 12.74 6.09 -5.37
CA SER A 118 12.53 4.98 -4.44
C SER A 118 13.69 4.90 -3.46
N VAL A 119 13.40 4.71 -2.17
CA VAL A 119 14.41 4.53 -1.10
C VAL A 119 15.21 3.24 -1.30
N THR A 120 14.59 2.21 -1.89
CA THR A 120 15.20 0.89 -2.05
C THR A 120 16.05 0.75 -3.31
N THR A 121 15.82 1.53 -4.37
CA THR A 121 16.48 1.34 -5.67
C THR A 121 17.42 2.44 -6.10
N ASN A 122 17.52 3.53 -5.36
CA ASN A 122 18.39 4.71 -5.61
C ASN A 122 18.36 5.28 -7.05
N HIS A 123 17.35 4.91 -7.84
CA HIS A 123 17.09 5.40 -9.18
C HIS A 123 15.71 6.07 -9.25
N ASP A 124 15.60 7.06 -10.12
CA ASP A 124 14.31 7.66 -10.43
C ASP A 124 13.43 6.61 -11.10
N GLN A 125 12.23 6.43 -10.57
CA GLN A 125 11.21 5.55 -11.10
C GLN A 125 10.05 6.39 -11.64
N ILE A 126 9.40 5.89 -12.67
CA ILE A 126 8.24 6.53 -13.27
C ILE A 126 7.04 5.62 -13.06
N LEU A 127 5.97 6.19 -12.52
CA LEU A 127 4.63 5.60 -12.56
C LEU A 127 3.81 6.30 -13.63
N SER A 128 2.95 5.55 -14.29
CA SER A 128 2.11 6.06 -15.38
C SER A 128 0.71 5.45 -15.35
N LEU A 129 -0.24 6.21 -15.89
CA LEU A 129 -1.59 5.76 -16.23
C LEU A 129 -1.75 5.74 -17.75
N THR A 130 -2.50 4.77 -18.25
CA THR A 130 -2.99 4.80 -19.63
C THR A 130 -4.04 5.88 -19.81
N GLU A 131 -4.40 6.17 -21.05
CA GLU A 131 -5.49 7.11 -21.34
C GLU A 131 -6.82 6.62 -20.76
N ASP A 132 -7.12 5.34 -20.94
CA ASP A 132 -8.34 4.71 -20.43
C ASP A 132 -8.39 4.72 -18.88
N ASP A 133 -7.25 4.43 -18.22
CA ASP A 133 -7.17 4.49 -16.76
C ASP A 133 -7.39 5.90 -16.22
N ALA A 134 -6.79 6.91 -16.87
CA ALA A 134 -6.94 8.31 -16.49
C ALA A 134 -8.39 8.81 -16.68
N GLU A 135 -9.01 8.47 -17.80
CA GLU A 135 -10.42 8.81 -18.06
C GLU A 135 -11.36 8.10 -17.09
N TYR A 136 -11.05 6.82 -16.75
CA TYR A 136 -11.86 6.06 -15.81
C TYR A 136 -11.89 6.68 -14.41
N ILE A 137 -10.74 7.20 -13.90
CA ILE A 137 -10.70 7.79 -12.55
C ILE A 137 -11.11 9.25 -12.51
N LYS A 138 -11.25 9.93 -13.64
CA LYS A 138 -11.63 11.34 -13.71
C LYS A 138 -12.88 11.65 -12.93
N GLY A 139 -12.81 12.65 -12.05
CA GLY A 139 -13.91 13.08 -11.17
C GLY A 139 -14.23 12.15 -10.01
N LYS A 140 -13.50 11.03 -9.85
CA LYS A 140 -13.74 10.05 -8.79
C LYS A 140 -12.93 10.32 -7.53
N LYS A 141 -13.43 9.81 -6.41
CA LYS A 141 -12.70 9.67 -5.15
C LYS A 141 -11.90 8.37 -5.20
N VAL A 142 -10.60 8.44 -5.00
CA VAL A 142 -9.66 7.31 -5.15
C VAL A 142 -9.08 6.90 -3.80
N LEU A 143 -9.20 5.62 -3.45
CA LEU A 143 -8.39 5.00 -2.41
C LEU A 143 -7.04 4.61 -3.01
N MET A 144 -5.94 5.13 -2.48
CA MET A 144 -4.61 4.62 -2.79
C MET A 144 -4.28 3.40 -1.92
N VAL A 145 -3.69 2.35 -2.52
CA VAL A 145 -3.27 1.15 -1.80
C VAL A 145 -1.81 0.84 -2.13
N ASP A 146 -0.98 0.64 -1.09
CA ASP A 146 0.40 0.15 -1.25
C ASP A 146 0.74 -0.87 -0.15
N ASP A 147 1.89 -1.54 -0.22
CA ASP A 147 2.33 -2.48 0.82
C ASP A 147 2.89 -1.74 2.05
N VAL A 148 3.77 -0.76 1.83
CA VAL A 148 4.50 -0.03 2.87
C VAL A 148 4.55 1.46 2.57
N PHE A 149 4.35 2.27 3.60
CA PHE A 149 4.68 3.69 3.58
C PHE A 149 6.04 3.90 4.28
N GLY A 150 7.01 4.43 3.55
CA GLY A 150 8.32 4.82 4.07
C GLY A 150 8.60 6.30 3.78
N GLY A 151 9.50 6.61 2.87
CA GLY A 151 9.87 7.99 2.52
C GLY A 151 8.82 8.79 1.74
N GLY A 152 7.65 8.21 1.44
CA GLY A 152 6.53 8.89 0.77
C GLY A 152 6.72 9.16 -0.73
N GLY A 153 7.78 8.65 -1.35
CA GLY A 153 8.04 8.86 -2.79
C GLY A 153 6.92 8.31 -3.67
N THR A 154 6.56 7.04 -3.47
CA THR A 154 5.45 6.38 -4.21
C THR A 154 4.13 7.11 -3.98
N THR A 155 3.83 7.47 -2.73
CA THR A 155 2.60 8.22 -2.38
C THR A 155 2.51 9.54 -3.12
N LYS A 156 3.61 10.31 -3.18
CA LYS A 156 3.65 11.58 -3.92
C LYS A 156 3.41 11.37 -5.43
N ALA A 157 3.99 10.32 -6.01
CA ALA A 157 3.78 9.99 -7.41
C ALA A 157 2.32 9.57 -7.70
N LEU A 158 1.72 8.73 -6.84
CA LEU A 158 0.32 8.34 -6.99
C LEU A 158 -0.61 9.56 -6.88
N ARG A 159 -0.40 10.46 -5.90
CA ARG A 159 -1.17 11.70 -5.78
C ARG A 159 -1.04 12.56 -7.02
N ALA A 160 0.16 12.72 -7.56
CA ALA A 160 0.38 13.49 -8.79
C ALA A 160 -0.34 12.89 -10.01
N LEU A 161 -0.41 11.54 -10.11
CA LEU A 161 -1.18 10.87 -11.17
C LEU A 161 -2.69 11.12 -11.01
N ILE A 162 -3.21 11.03 -9.78
CA ILE A 162 -4.62 11.27 -9.47
C ILE A 162 -5.01 12.71 -9.79
N ASP A 163 -4.20 13.68 -9.34
CA ASP A 163 -4.43 15.11 -9.60
C ASP A 163 -4.38 15.41 -11.11
N ALA A 164 -3.41 14.85 -11.84
CA ALA A 164 -3.28 15.03 -13.27
C ALA A 164 -4.42 14.37 -14.08
N ALA A 165 -5.07 13.35 -13.52
CA ALA A 165 -6.27 12.73 -14.07
C ALA A 165 -7.57 13.45 -13.66
N GLU A 166 -7.48 14.60 -12.99
CA GLU A 166 -8.65 15.36 -12.50
C GLU A 166 -9.53 14.53 -11.52
N ALA A 167 -8.89 13.64 -10.74
CA ALA A 167 -9.52 12.87 -9.66
C ALA A 167 -9.12 13.42 -8.28
N THR A 168 -9.68 12.88 -7.21
CA THR A 168 -9.36 13.29 -5.84
C THR A 168 -8.94 12.09 -4.99
N VAL A 169 -7.92 12.26 -4.14
CA VAL A 169 -7.56 11.25 -3.16
C VAL A 169 -8.59 11.28 -2.03
N SER A 170 -9.21 10.15 -1.74
CA SER A 170 -10.06 9.98 -0.57
C SER A 170 -9.22 9.64 0.65
N CYS A 171 -8.45 8.56 0.55
CA CYS A 171 -7.57 8.09 1.62
C CYS A 171 -6.47 7.20 1.04
N HIS A 172 -5.55 6.78 1.90
CA HIS A 172 -4.46 5.88 1.54
C HIS A 172 -4.43 4.71 2.53
N ALA A 173 -4.29 3.47 2.06
CA ALA A 173 -4.21 2.28 2.89
C ALA A 173 -2.91 1.50 2.60
N VAL A 174 -2.20 1.14 3.66
CA VAL A 174 -0.97 0.32 3.60
C VAL A 174 -0.98 -0.72 4.72
N ILE A 175 -0.22 -1.78 4.57
CA ILE A 175 -0.06 -2.76 5.65
C ILE A 175 0.83 -2.19 6.75
N GLY A 176 1.97 -1.63 6.39
CA GLY A 176 2.93 -1.13 7.36
C GLY A 176 3.46 0.27 7.06
N VAL A 177 3.87 0.98 8.11
CA VAL A 177 4.62 2.23 8.01
C VAL A 177 6.01 2.02 8.57
N GLU A 178 7.04 2.57 7.95
CA GLU A 178 8.40 2.57 8.52
C GLU A 178 8.45 3.47 9.75
N GLN A 179 9.08 2.99 10.80
CA GLN A 179 9.23 3.73 12.05
C GLN A 179 9.88 5.10 11.82
N GLY A 180 9.24 6.15 12.37
CA GLY A 180 9.68 7.54 12.21
C GLY A 180 9.34 8.17 10.87
N ALA A 181 8.59 7.51 10.00
CA ALA A 181 8.09 8.12 8.79
C ALA A 181 7.07 9.23 9.11
N ASN A 182 7.16 10.34 8.39
CA ASN A 182 6.16 11.40 8.46
C ASN A 182 5.08 11.15 7.41
N PHE A 183 3.95 10.62 7.83
CA PHE A 183 2.84 10.24 6.95
C PHE A 183 1.64 11.20 7.05
N PRO A 184 0.81 11.29 6.00
CA PRO A 184 -0.37 12.15 5.97
C PRO A 184 -1.49 11.63 6.89
N GLU A 185 -2.38 12.51 7.31
CA GLU A 185 -3.49 12.19 8.22
C GLU A 185 -4.51 11.21 7.61
N ASP A 186 -4.62 11.16 6.28
CA ASP A 186 -5.52 10.27 5.54
C ASP A 186 -4.94 8.86 5.32
N LEU A 187 -3.82 8.52 5.98
CA LEU A 187 -3.20 7.20 5.88
C LEU A 187 -3.77 6.22 6.91
N PHE A 188 -4.31 5.10 6.41
CA PHE A 188 -4.66 3.92 7.18
C PHE A 188 -3.53 2.91 7.14
N TYR A 189 -3.08 2.43 8.28
CA TYR A 189 -2.06 1.39 8.37
C TYR A 189 -2.35 0.42 9.54
N LEU A 190 -1.74 -0.76 9.49
CA LEU A 190 -1.98 -1.79 10.49
C LEU A 190 -0.93 -1.82 11.60
N TYR A 191 0.35 -1.64 11.26
CA TYR A 191 1.45 -1.64 12.23
C TYR A 191 2.68 -0.90 11.72
N GLU A 192 3.57 -0.58 12.67
CA GLU A 192 4.87 0.02 12.36
C GLU A 192 5.92 -1.07 12.06
N LEU A 193 6.79 -0.79 11.10
CA LEU A 193 7.97 -1.59 10.76
C LEU A 193 9.18 -0.98 11.49
N PRO A 194 9.72 -1.64 12.53
CA PRO A 194 10.79 -1.09 13.31
C PRO A 194 12.10 -1.00 12.53
N ILE A 195 12.88 0.04 12.87
CA ILE A 195 14.23 0.27 12.36
C ILE A 195 15.20 0.11 13.53
N LEU A 196 16.18 -0.77 13.39
CA LEU A 196 17.21 -1.04 14.40
C LEU A 196 18.57 -0.55 13.88
N ASP A 197 19.40 -0.05 14.79
CA ASP A 197 20.79 0.32 14.54
C ASP A 197 21.71 -0.91 14.41
#